data_5cff892df0bc3e31c68307dc0f378183
#
_entry.id   5cff892df0bc3e31c68307dc0f378183
#
_cell.length_a   1.000
_cell.length_b   1.000
_cell.length_c   1.000
_cell.angle_alpha   90.00
_cell.angle_beta   90.00
_cell.angle_gamma   90.00
#
_symmetry.space_group_name_H-M   'P 1'
#
loop_
_entity.id
_entity.type
_entity.pdbx_description
1 polymer ?
#
loop_
_entity_poly.entity_id
_entity_poly.type
_entity_poly.pdbx_seq_one_letter_code
_entity_poly.pdbx_strand_id
1 'polypeptide(L)'
;MRQMFALMIGLALFGGVPLAARAQEAAYIVSYFETTPAAQNEAAALARAFGEASRNDAGNLRFDVVQRIGQPNHFAVIEAWKDAQAQSAHAGAAHTKQFRDKLNPLLRAPYDERPHSGLAVGPMLATGVNRDSIYVVTHVDYIPTGKDAGIELIKALSEASRKDDGNLRFETLQQSSRPNHLTLYEIWKDPKAVDSHGVTSHTKLFREKTTPISGALFDERFYKSLN
;
A
#
# COMPACT_ATOMS: atom_id res chain seq x y z
N MET A 1 -26.14 -28.83 -74.36
CA MET A 1 -24.99 -28.19 -73.64
C MET A 1 -25.52 -27.56 -72.37
N ARG A 2 -25.33 -28.21 -71.18
CA ARG A 2 -25.73 -27.70 -69.88
C ARG A 2 -24.45 -27.31 -69.17
N GLN A 3 -24.29 -26.02 -68.90
CA GLN A 3 -23.22 -25.51 -68.08
C GLN A 3 -23.62 -25.59 -66.60
N MET A 4 -22.85 -26.34 -65.81
CA MET A 4 -22.96 -26.37 -64.36
C MET A 4 -22.09 -25.24 -63.80
N PHE A 5 -22.73 -24.29 -63.10
CA PHE A 5 -22.05 -23.32 -62.28
C PHE A 5 -21.78 -23.95 -60.90
N ALA A 6 -20.48 -24.09 -60.55
CA ALA A 6 -20.08 -24.49 -59.24
C ALA A 6 -19.98 -23.23 -58.32
N LEU A 7 -20.77 -23.18 -57.27
CA LEU A 7 -20.78 -22.14 -56.25
C LEU A 7 -19.72 -22.48 -55.20
N MET A 8 -18.58 -21.75 -55.18
CA MET A 8 -17.61 -21.85 -54.11
C MET A 8 -18.06 -21.01 -52.90
N ILE A 9 -18.41 -21.68 -51.81
CA ILE A 9 -18.67 -21.04 -50.51
C ILE A 9 -17.33 -20.87 -49.81
N GLY A 10 -16.82 -19.62 -49.76
CA GLY A 10 -15.66 -19.25 -48.98
C GLY A 10 -15.99 -19.24 -47.48
N LEU A 11 -15.40 -20.16 -46.71
CA LEU A 11 -15.50 -20.20 -45.27
C LEU A 11 -14.50 -19.16 -44.69
N ALA A 12 -14.99 -18.01 -44.27
CA ALA A 12 -14.19 -17.02 -43.56
C ALA A 12 -13.95 -17.48 -42.10
N LEU A 13 -12.75 -17.97 -41.83
CA LEU A 13 -12.29 -18.23 -40.47
C LEU A 13 -12.03 -16.89 -39.76
N PHE A 14 -12.98 -16.45 -38.96
CA PHE A 14 -12.74 -15.40 -37.99
C PHE A 14 -11.81 -15.94 -36.91
N GLY A 15 -10.51 -15.70 -37.08
CA GLY A 15 -9.51 -15.90 -36.04
C GLY A 15 -9.78 -14.93 -34.89
N GLY A 16 -10.45 -15.39 -33.84
CA GLY A 16 -10.56 -14.65 -32.60
C GLY A 16 -9.16 -14.45 -32.02
N VAL A 17 -8.68 -13.21 -31.98
CA VAL A 17 -7.49 -12.83 -31.23
C VAL A 17 -7.79 -13.15 -29.77
N PRO A 18 -6.98 -14.00 -29.08
CA PRO A 18 -7.19 -14.24 -27.66
C PRO A 18 -7.02 -12.91 -26.94
N LEU A 19 -8.06 -12.46 -26.20
CA LEU A 19 -7.91 -11.40 -25.21
C LEU A 19 -6.78 -11.86 -24.26
N ALA A 20 -5.60 -11.28 -24.40
CA ALA A 20 -4.54 -11.47 -23.42
C ALA A 20 -5.14 -11.11 -22.06
N ALA A 21 -5.25 -12.08 -21.17
CA ALA A 21 -5.69 -11.85 -19.80
C ALA A 21 -4.74 -10.82 -19.22
N ARG A 22 -5.22 -9.59 -19.02
CA ARG A 22 -4.45 -8.54 -18.36
C ARG A 22 -4.13 -9.08 -16.98
N ALA A 23 -2.85 -9.22 -16.64
CA ALA A 23 -2.45 -9.59 -15.30
C ALA A 23 -3.16 -8.63 -14.34
N GLN A 24 -3.94 -9.18 -13.43
CA GLN A 24 -4.72 -8.39 -12.49
C GLN A 24 -3.73 -7.72 -11.55
N GLU A 25 -3.72 -6.38 -11.50
CA GLU A 25 -2.80 -5.63 -10.64
C GLU A 25 -3.17 -5.84 -9.18
N ALA A 26 -2.16 -5.96 -8.33
CA ALA A 26 -2.34 -6.05 -6.89
C ALA A 26 -3.09 -4.81 -6.36
N ALA A 27 -4.05 -5.04 -5.47
CA ALA A 27 -4.78 -3.97 -4.80
C ALA A 27 -4.12 -3.67 -3.45
N TYR A 28 -3.94 -2.39 -3.16
CA TYR A 28 -3.34 -1.91 -1.90
C TYR A 28 -4.36 -1.05 -1.15
N ILE A 29 -4.44 -1.26 0.16
CA ILE A 29 -5.23 -0.41 1.05
C ILE A 29 -4.32 0.08 2.17
N VAL A 30 -4.39 1.37 2.46
CA VAL A 30 -3.76 1.95 3.65
C VAL A 30 -4.86 2.60 4.46
N SER A 31 -5.08 2.08 5.65
CA SER A 31 -6.14 2.56 6.54
C SER A 31 -5.57 3.13 7.81
N TYR A 32 -6.25 4.13 8.36
CA TYR A 32 -5.90 4.76 9.63
C TYR A 32 -7.10 4.79 10.56
N PHE A 33 -6.84 4.60 11.85
CA PHE A 33 -7.83 4.85 12.87
C PHE A 33 -7.21 5.39 14.15
N GLU A 34 -7.97 6.24 14.82
CA GLU A 34 -7.62 6.83 16.10
C GLU A 34 -8.71 6.49 17.11
N THR A 35 -8.31 6.05 18.29
CA THR A 35 -9.21 5.77 19.41
C THR A 35 -9.05 6.79 20.52
N THR A 36 -9.95 6.75 21.50
CA THR A 36 -9.69 7.47 22.76
C THR A 36 -8.45 6.87 23.44
N PRO A 37 -7.64 7.66 24.15
CA PRO A 37 -6.47 7.14 24.86
C PRO A 37 -6.79 5.99 25.84
N ALA A 38 -7.96 6.02 26.47
CA ALA A 38 -8.42 4.96 27.37
C ALA A 38 -8.67 3.61 26.66
N ALA A 39 -9.05 3.64 25.37
CA ALA A 39 -9.38 2.45 24.59
C ALA A 39 -8.17 1.87 23.82
N GLN A 40 -6.99 2.48 23.90
CA GLN A 40 -5.82 2.09 23.08
C GLN A 40 -5.44 0.60 23.20
N ASN A 41 -5.49 0.02 24.40
CA ASN A 41 -5.11 -1.38 24.62
C ASN A 41 -6.16 -2.35 24.06
N GLU A 42 -7.44 -2.02 24.22
CA GLU A 42 -8.54 -2.81 23.64
C GLU A 42 -8.47 -2.76 22.11
N ALA A 43 -8.28 -1.57 21.53
CA ALA A 43 -8.14 -1.40 20.10
C ALA A 43 -6.91 -2.14 19.56
N ALA A 44 -5.78 -2.13 20.25
CA ALA A 44 -4.60 -2.89 19.87
C ALA A 44 -4.85 -4.41 19.86
N ALA A 45 -5.59 -4.93 20.85
CA ALA A 45 -5.98 -6.34 20.90
C ALA A 45 -6.93 -6.71 19.75
N LEU A 46 -7.94 -5.90 19.48
CA LEU A 46 -8.85 -6.07 18.34
C LEU A 46 -8.11 -6.03 17.00
N ALA A 47 -7.22 -5.08 16.82
CA ALA A 47 -6.44 -4.90 15.60
C ALA A 47 -5.47 -6.07 15.36
N ARG A 48 -4.85 -6.62 16.41
CA ARG A 48 -4.01 -7.83 16.33
C ARG A 48 -4.83 -9.05 15.86
N ALA A 49 -5.97 -9.30 16.50
CA ALA A 49 -6.84 -10.41 16.13
C ALA A 49 -7.38 -10.26 14.68
N PHE A 50 -7.68 -9.04 14.27
CA PHE A 50 -8.08 -8.73 12.91
C PHE A 50 -6.95 -9.05 11.91
N GLY A 51 -5.72 -8.61 12.20
CA GLY A 51 -4.56 -8.91 11.36
C GLY A 51 -4.28 -10.43 11.24
N GLU A 52 -4.41 -11.19 12.33
CA GLU A 52 -4.26 -12.65 12.34
C GLU A 52 -5.30 -13.34 11.44
N ALA A 53 -6.57 -12.93 11.54
CA ALA A 53 -7.63 -13.47 10.70
C ALA A 53 -7.43 -13.13 9.22
N SER A 54 -7.12 -11.86 8.91
CA SER A 54 -7.01 -11.32 7.56
C SER A 54 -5.86 -11.94 6.77
N ARG A 55 -4.76 -12.30 7.42
CA ARG A 55 -3.63 -12.99 6.77
C ARG A 55 -3.99 -14.37 6.20
N ASN A 56 -5.07 -14.99 6.69
CA ASN A 56 -5.56 -16.28 6.19
C ASN A 56 -6.58 -16.14 5.05
N ASP A 57 -6.97 -14.94 4.69
CA ASP A 57 -7.93 -14.71 3.60
C ASP A 57 -7.33 -15.06 2.23
N ALA A 58 -8.16 -15.63 1.37
CA ALA A 58 -7.76 -16.00 0.03
C ALA A 58 -7.30 -14.78 -0.79
N GLY A 59 -6.07 -14.84 -1.27
CA GLY A 59 -5.48 -13.76 -2.07
C GLY A 59 -4.86 -12.64 -1.23
N ASN A 60 -4.77 -12.80 0.10
CA ASN A 60 -3.91 -11.92 0.90
C ASN A 60 -2.45 -12.13 0.50
N LEU A 61 -1.75 -11.04 0.23
CA LEU A 61 -0.31 -11.02 -0.05
C LEU A 61 0.47 -10.44 1.13
N ARG A 62 -0.16 -9.52 1.89
CA ARG A 62 0.40 -8.88 3.07
C ARG A 62 -0.70 -8.21 3.87
N PHE A 63 -0.60 -8.29 5.19
CA PHE A 63 -1.50 -7.61 6.11
C PHE A 63 -0.71 -7.18 7.36
N ASP A 64 -0.29 -5.92 7.39
CA ASP A 64 0.47 -5.34 8.48
C ASP A 64 -0.43 -4.45 9.33
N VAL A 65 -0.48 -4.72 10.63
CA VAL A 65 -1.16 -3.89 11.63
C VAL A 65 -0.10 -3.25 12.50
N VAL A 66 -0.11 -1.92 12.56
CA VAL A 66 0.94 -1.16 13.23
C VAL A 66 0.37 -0.09 14.15
N GLN A 67 1.06 0.16 15.27
CA GLN A 67 0.71 1.15 16.28
C GLN A 67 1.74 2.28 16.29
N ARG A 68 1.29 3.53 16.32
CA ARG A 68 2.15 4.71 16.20
C ARG A 68 3.03 4.90 17.44
N ILE A 69 4.32 5.11 17.20
CA ILE A 69 5.29 5.45 18.25
C ILE A 69 4.97 6.85 18.78
N GLY A 70 4.92 7.01 20.10
CA GLY A 70 4.61 8.28 20.75
C GLY A 70 3.11 8.66 20.79
N GLN A 71 2.27 7.98 20.02
CA GLN A 71 0.81 8.17 20.01
C GLN A 71 0.10 6.80 19.95
N PRO A 72 0.08 6.03 21.04
CA PRO A 72 -0.34 4.63 21.04
C PRO A 72 -1.85 4.42 20.81
N ASN A 73 -2.64 5.49 20.75
CA ASN A 73 -4.03 5.47 20.33
C ASN A 73 -4.24 5.66 18.80
N HIS A 74 -3.15 5.77 18.02
CA HIS A 74 -3.17 5.86 16.55
C HIS A 74 -2.62 4.58 15.93
N PHE A 75 -3.30 4.09 14.93
CA PHE A 75 -3.01 2.83 14.25
C PHE A 75 -3.02 3.02 12.74
N ALA A 76 -2.30 2.15 12.05
CA ALA A 76 -2.42 1.98 10.61
C ALA A 76 -2.55 0.50 10.26
N VAL A 77 -3.26 0.21 9.16
CA VAL A 77 -3.34 -1.12 8.54
C VAL A 77 -2.89 -0.97 7.11
N ILE A 78 -1.91 -1.76 6.72
CA ILE A 78 -1.35 -1.76 5.37
C ILE A 78 -1.60 -3.12 4.73
N GLU A 79 -2.40 -3.14 3.69
CA GLU A 79 -2.88 -4.34 3.03
C GLU A 79 -2.37 -4.43 1.59
N ALA A 80 -2.02 -5.63 1.17
CA ALA A 80 -1.79 -5.95 -0.23
C ALA A 80 -2.55 -7.23 -0.58
N TRP A 81 -3.32 -7.17 -1.64
CA TRP A 81 -4.17 -8.25 -2.16
C TRP A 81 -3.76 -8.58 -3.58
N LYS A 82 -3.89 -9.85 -3.98
CA LYS A 82 -3.55 -10.30 -5.34
C LYS A 82 -4.32 -9.52 -6.42
N ASP A 83 -5.52 -9.04 -6.09
CA ASP A 83 -6.41 -8.30 -6.98
C ASP A 83 -7.55 -7.61 -6.19
N ALA A 84 -8.33 -6.78 -6.87
CA ALA A 84 -9.47 -6.07 -6.29
C ALA A 84 -10.60 -7.02 -5.85
N GLN A 85 -10.73 -8.21 -6.45
CA GLN A 85 -11.74 -9.19 -6.06
C GLN A 85 -11.42 -9.79 -4.69
N ALA A 86 -10.15 -10.15 -4.46
CA ALA A 86 -9.69 -10.66 -3.16
C ALA A 86 -9.87 -9.59 -2.06
N GLN A 87 -9.52 -8.33 -2.35
CA GLN A 87 -9.74 -7.22 -1.43
C GLN A 87 -11.23 -7.03 -1.10
N SER A 88 -12.10 -7.07 -2.11
CA SER A 88 -13.55 -6.95 -1.92
C SER A 88 -14.14 -8.10 -1.10
N ALA A 89 -13.64 -9.32 -1.30
CA ALA A 89 -14.05 -10.49 -0.51
C ALA A 89 -13.66 -10.33 0.96
N HIS A 90 -12.42 -9.86 1.24
CA HIS A 90 -11.96 -9.51 2.59
C HIS A 90 -12.83 -8.42 3.23
N ALA A 91 -13.12 -7.33 2.53
CA ALA A 91 -13.97 -6.25 3.04
C ALA A 91 -15.38 -6.74 3.44
N GLY A 92 -15.90 -7.75 2.73
CA GLY A 92 -17.19 -8.40 3.03
C GLY A 92 -17.13 -9.53 4.08
N ALA A 93 -15.94 -9.95 4.50
CA ALA A 93 -15.75 -11.08 5.40
C ALA A 93 -16.34 -10.83 6.80
N ALA A 94 -16.75 -11.91 7.48
CA ALA A 94 -17.37 -11.81 8.81
C ALA A 94 -16.44 -11.20 9.85
N HIS A 95 -15.15 -11.58 9.86
CA HIS A 95 -14.15 -11.04 10.78
C HIS A 95 -13.87 -9.55 10.55
N THR A 96 -13.93 -9.07 9.30
CA THR A 96 -13.78 -7.65 8.97
C THR A 96 -14.95 -6.84 9.52
N LYS A 97 -16.20 -7.32 9.33
CA LYS A 97 -17.39 -6.69 9.90
C LYS A 97 -17.34 -6.68 11.42
N GLN A 98 -16.99 -7.81 12.05
CA GLN A 98 -16.85 -7.89 13.50
C GLN A 98 -15.79 -6.93 14.06
N PHE A 99 -14.66 -6.81 13.39
CA PHE A 99 -13.63 -5.85 13.75
C PHE A 99 -14.17 -4.42 13.70
N ARG A 100 -14.83 -4.02 12.60
CA ARG A 100 -15.43 -2.69 12.44
C ARG A 100 -16.48 -2.41 13.49
N ASP A 101 -17.39 -3.35 13.76
CA ASP A 101 -18.46 -3.20 14.74
C ASP A 101 -17.91 -3.00 16.17
N LYS A 102 -16.87 -3.76 16.54
CA LYS A 102 -16.21 -3.63 17.85
C LYS A 102 -15.34 -2.38 17.97
N LEU A 103 -14.71 -1.96 16.88
CA LEU A 103 -13.85 -0.79 16.86
C LEU A 103 -14.64 0.52 16.88
N ASN A 104 -15.78 0.60 16.17
CA ASN A 104 -16.55 1.82 16.01
C ASN A 104 -16.83 2.59 17.32
N PRO A 105 -17.27 1.97 18.44
CA PRO A 105 -17.51 2.69 19.69
C PRO A 105 -16.24 3.20 20.37
N LEU A 106 -15.04 2.74 19.95
CA LEU A 106 -13.75 3.15 20.50
C LEU A 106 -13.14 4.32 19.72
N LEU A 107 -13.63 4.58 18.51
CA LEU A 107 -13.07 5.58 17.61
C LEU A 107 -13.28 7.00 18.12
N ARG A 108 -12.26 7.83 17.92
CA ARG A 108 -12.31 9.28 18.10
C ARG A 108 -12.62 10.03 16.81
N ALA A 109 -12.27 9.44 15.66
CA ALA A 109 -12.54 9.93 14.33
C ALA A 109 -13.00 8.77 13.43
N PRO A 110 -13.71 9.02 12.33
CA PRO A 110 -14.08 7.96 11.39
C PRO A 110 -12.87 7.15 10.92
N TYR A 111 -13.06 5.85 10.71
CA TYR A 111 -12.05 4.99 10.11
C TYR A 111 -11.75 5.48 8.69
N ASP A 112 -10.48 5.78 8.42
CA ASP A 112 -10.00 6.36 7.16
C ASP A 112 -9.36 5.27 6.31
N GLU A 113 -10.08 4.78 5.31
CA GLU A 113 -9.65 3.72 4.40
C GLU A 113 -9.33 4.31 3.03
N ARG A 114 -8.09 4.12 2.58
CA ARG A 114 -7.58 4.72 1.35
C ARG A 114 -7.11 3.65 0.36
N PRO A 115 -7.85 3.41 -0.73
CA PRO A 115 -7.36 2.57 -1.83
C PRO A 115 -6.18 3.21 -2.56
N HIS A 116 -5.21 2.36 -2.91
CA HIS A 116 -4.00 2.74 -3.63
C HIS A 116 -3.70 1.76 -4.76
N SER A 117 -2.92 2.21 -5.74
CA SER A 117 -2.19 1.37 -6.70
C SER A 117 -0.70 1.35 -6.37
N GLY A 118 -0.01 0.28 -6.74
CA GLY A 118 1.44 0.21 -6.62
C GLY A 118 2.11 1.10 -7.66
N LEU A 119 2.98 2.03 -7.23
CA LEU A 119 3.75 2.90 -8.13
C LEU A 119 5.19 2.43 -8.27
N ALA A 120 5.86 2.17 -7.15
CA ALA A 120 7.22 1.63 -7.10
C ALA A 120 7.30 0.61 -5.96
N VAL A 121 6.81 -0.60 -6.22
CA VAL A 121 6.76 -1.69 -5.25
C VAL A 121 7.92 -2.65 -5.42
N GLY A 122 8.41 -3.19 -4.31
CA GLY A 122 9.46 -4.20 -4.26
C GLY A 122 8.89 -5.62 -4.09
N PRO A 123 9.73 -6.59 -3.71
CA PRO A 123 9.28 -7.94 -3.38
C PRO A 123 8.17 -7.93 -2.32
N MET A 124 7.14 -8.76 -2.50
CA MET A 124 5.95 -8.73 -1.64
C MET A 124 6.25 -9.10 -0.18
N LEU A 125 7.15 -10.05 0.04
CA LEU A 125 7.54 -10.45 1.39
C LEU A 125 8.83 -9.75 1.82
N ALA A 126 8.80 -9.09 2.97
CA ALA A 126 9.99 -8.61 3.66
C ALA A 126 10.58 -9.75 4.51
N THR A 127 11.88 -9.96 4.40
CA THR A 127 12.63 -10.90 5.24
C THR A 127 13.36 -10.16 6.35
N GLY A 128 13.56 -10.83 7.51
CA GLY A 128 14.30 -10.23 8.62
C GLY A 128 13.52 -9.27 9.51
N VAL A 129 12.20 -9.13 9.29
CA VAL A 129 11.34 -8.32 10.16
C VAL A 129 11.26 -8.96 11.54
N ASN A 130 11.43 -8.16 12.57
CA ASN A 130 11.37 -8.57 13.98
C ASN A 130 10.80 -7.43 14.85
N ARG A 131 10.72 -7.65 16.18
CA ARG A 131 10.15 -6.65 17.12
C ARG A 131 10.90 -5.31 17.19
N ASP A 132 12.17 -5.27 16.77
CA ASP A 132 12.97 -4.04 16.79
C ASP A 132 12.74 -3.21 15.52
N SER A 133 12.16 -3.85 14.48
CA SER A 133 11.88 -3.19 13.20
C SER A 133 10.99 -1.96 13.37
N ILE A 134 11.31 -0.94 12.59
CA ILE A 134 10.54 0.30 12.51
C ILE A 134 9.77 0.31 11.19
N TYR A 135 8.49 0.60 11.29
CA TYR A 135 7.62 0.84 10.15
C TYR A 135 7.44 2.34 9.98
N VAL A 136 7.61 2.83 8.76
CA VAL A 136 7.44 4.25 8.45
C VAL A 136 6.37 4.39 7.37
N VAL A 137 5.44 5.30 7.61
CA VAL A 137 4.44 5.70 6.60
C VAL A 137 4.56 7.19 6.40
N THR A 138 4.93 7.59 5.18
CA THR A 138 5.11 8.99 4.83
C THR A 138 4.12 9.40 3.74
N HIS A 139 3.38 10.48 3.98
CA HIS A 139 2.51 11.10 2.98
C HIS A 139 3.24 12.20 2.25
N VAL A 140 3.20 12.15 0.94
CA VAL A 140 3.78 13.14 0.03
C VAL A 140 2.70 13.65 -0.90
N ASP A 141 2.43 14.95 -0.85
CA ASP A 141 1.53 15.63 -1.77
C ASP A 141 2.32 16.50 -2.74
N TYR A 142 2.04 16.38 -4.02
CA TYR A 142 2.58 17.29 -5.04
C TYR A 142 1.54 18.28 -5.51
N ILE A 143 1.97 19.50 -5.86
CA ILE A 143 1.12 20.41 -6.63
C ILE A 143 0.78 19.78 -7.99
N PRO A 144 -0.38 20.07 -8.60
CA PRO A 144 -0.79 19.41 -9.85
C PRO A 144 0.26 19.50 -10.97
N THR A 145 0.93 20.64 -11.11
CA THR A 145 1.96 20.89 -12.13
C THR A 145 3.30 20.18 -11.85
N GLY A 146 3.53 19.77 -10.59
CA GLY A 146 4.75 19.07 -10.16
C GLY A 146 4.59 17.54 -10.08
N LYS A 147 3.38 17.03 -10.26
CA LYS A 147 3.05 15.62 -10.03
C LYS A 147 3.95 14.67 -10.83
N ASP A 148 4.09 14.87 -12.13
CA ASP A 148 4.82 13.92 -12.97
C ASP A 148 6.33 13.91 -12.64
N ALA A 149 6.92 15.09 -12.42
CA ALA A 149 8.30 15.21 -11.94
C ALA A 149 8.48 14.57 -10.55
N GLY A 150 7.53 14.77 -9.65
CA GLY A 150 7.51 14.17 -8.32
C GLY A 150 7.44 12.64 -8.37
N ILE A 151 6.65 12.08 -9.28
CA ILE A 151 6.55 10.62 -9.50
C ILE A 151 7.91 10.03 -9.92
N GLU A 152 8.64 10.67 -10.80
CA GLU A 152 9.97 10.18 -11.22
C GLU A 152 11.00 10.29 -10.07
N LEU A 153 10.96 11.38 -9.31
CA LEU A 153 11.83 11.55 -8.14
C LEU A 153 11.58 10.48 -7.07
N ILE A 154 10.32 10.16 -6.78
CA ILE A 154 9.98 9.20 -5.73
C ILE A 154 10.26 7.75 -6.17
N LYS A 155 10.16 7.43 -7.46
CA LYS A 155 10.59 6.13 -8.01
C LYS A 155 12.09 5.95 -7.83
N ALA A 156 12.89 6.98 -8.19
CA ALA A 156 14.34 6.95 -8.02
C ALA A 156 14.74 6.81 -6.54
N LEU A 157 14.06 7.53 -5.64
CA LEU A 157 14.22 7.35 -4.20
C LEU A 157 13.95 5.90 -3.79
N SER A 158 12.81 5.33 -4.21
CA SER A 158 12.42 3.96 -3.85
C SER A 158 13.45 2.92 -4.29
N GLU A 159 14.00 3.07 -5.49
CA GLU A 159 15.03 2.16 -6.02
C GLU A 159 16.36 2.27 -5.26
N ALA A 160 16.77 3.48 -4.91
CA ALA A 160 17.99 3.72 -4.14
C ALA A 160 17.85 3.19 -2.71
N SER A 161 16.75 3.53 -2.04
CA SER A 161 16.50 3.19 -0.63
C SER A 161 16.39 1.69 -0.37
N ARG A 162 15.93 0.90 -1.35
CA ARG A 162 15.94 -0.58 -1.25
C ARG A 162 17.34 -1.18 -1.12
N LYS A 163 18.40 -0.42 -1.45
CA LYS A 163 19.80 -0.84 -1.36
C LYS A 163 20.48 -0.36 -0.08
N ASP A 164 19.81 0.44 0.72
CA ASP A 164 20.36 0.95 1.97
C ASP A 164 20.50 -0.17 3.01
N ASP A 165 21.56 -0.10 3.79
CA ASP A 165 21.78 -1.07 4.87
C ASP A 165 20.65 -1.01 5.90
N GLY A 166 20.06 -2.18 6.16
CA GLY A 166 18.94 -2.33 7.07
C GLY A 166 17.58 -1.99 6.48
N ASN A 167 17.48 -1.68 5.17
CA ASN A 167 16.19 -1.64 4.51
C ASN A 167 15.62 -3.07 4.41
N LEU A 168 14.39 -3.25 4.85
CA LEU A 168 13.63 -4.51 4.71
C LEU A 168 12.49 -4.35 3.70
N ARG A 169 12.03 -3.11 3.50
CA ARG A 169 11.01 -2.75 2.52
C ARG A 169 11.04 -1.26 2.24
N PHE A 170 10.89 -0.90 0.98
CA PHE A 170 10.63 0.48 0.57
C PHE A 170 9.68 0.46 -0.63
N GLU A 171 8.47 0.94 -0.45
CA GLU A 171 7.41 0.97 -1.45
C GLU A 171 6.80 2.35 -1.56
N THR A 172 6.43 2.72 -2.77
CA THR A 172 5.60 3.89 -3.04
C THR A 172 4.27 3.43 -3.62
N LEU A 173 3.20 3.90 -2.99
CA LEU A 173 1.81 3.69 -3.39
C LEU A 173 1.20 5.01 -3.83
N GLN A 174 0.32 4.98 -4.84
CA GLN A 174 -0.42 6.16 -5.32
C GLN A 174 -1.88 6.04 -4.90
N GLN A 175 -2.41 7.05 -4.21
CA GLN A 175 -3.79 7.05 -3.77
C GLN A 175 -4.75 7.15 -4.96
N SER A 176 -5.69 6.21 -5.08
CA SER A 176 -6.57 6.10 -6.25
C SER A 176 -7.48 7.32 -6.45
N SER A 177 -7.98 7.92 -5.36
CA SER A 177 -8.84 9.10 -5.40
C SER A 177 -8.09 10.43 -5.54
N ARG A 178 -6.75 10.43 -5.29
CA ARG A 178 -5.89 11.62 -5.31
C ARG A 178 -4.55 11.29 -5.93
N PRO A 179 -4.43 11.28 -7.28
CA PRO A 179 -3.21 10.81 -7.97
C PRO A 179 -1.95 11.65 -7.72
N ASN A 180 -2.07 12.83 -7.12
CA ASN A 180 -0.95 13.66 -6.65
C ASN A 180 -0.56 13.40 -5.19
N HIS A 181 -1.30 12.52 -4.49
CA HIS A 181 -0.99 12.06 -3.14
C HIS A 181 -0.36 10.68 -3.19
N LEU A 182 0.86 10.59 -2.68
CA LEU A 182 1.64 9.35 -2.63
C LEU A 182 1.86 8.94 -1.18
N THR A 183 1.89 7.64 -0.94
CA THR A 183 2.20 7.07 0.36
C THR A 183 3.45 6.21 0.22
N LEU A 184 4.51 6.58 0.93
CA LEU A 184 5.68 5.74 1.13
C LEU A 184 5.39 4.79 2.28
N TYR A 185 5.70 3.52 2.09
CA TYR A 185 5.65 2.50 3.11
C TYR A 185 7.00 1.81 3.23
N GLU A 186 7.59 1.90 4.42
CA GLU A 186 8.95 1.46 4.67
C GLU A 186 9.02 0.55 5.88
N ILE A 187 9.90 -0.43 5.84
CA ILE A 187 10.27 -1.24 7.00
C ILE A 187 11.79 -1.24 7.11
N TRP A 188 12.29 -0.88 8.26
CA TRP A 188 13.70 -0.81 8.60
C TRP A 188 14.02 -1.77 9.74
N LYS A 189 15.21 -2.37 9.73
CA LYS A 189 15.63 -3.36 10.75
C LYS A 189 15.62 -2.81 12.17
N ASP A 190 15.93 -1.52 12.34
CA ASP A 190 16.01 -0.83 13.62
C ASP A 190 15.98 0.71 13.43
N PRO A 191 15.89 1.51 14.51
CA PRO A 191 15.91 2.97 14.44
C PRO A 191 17.18 3.54 13.80
N LYS A 192 18.34 2.91 14.02
CA LYS A 192 19.61 3.37 13.45
C LYS A 192 19.62 3.30 11.93
N ALA A 193 18.99 2.27 11.35
CA ALA A 193 18.84 2.15 9.90
C ALA A 193 17.97 3.28 9.33
N VAL A 194 16.89 3.66 10.02
CA VAL A 194 16.06 4.82 9.66
C VAL A 194 16.89 6.11 9.67
N ASP A 195 17.63 6.36 10.75
CA ASP A 195 18.46 7.55 10.89
C ASP A 195 19.54 7.62 9.80
N SER A 196 20.18 6.49 9.51
CA SER A 196 21.18 6.38 8.44
C SER A 196 20.60 6.66 7.05
N HIS A 197 19.41 6.12 6.74
CA HIS A 197 18.66 6.41 5.51
C HIS A 197 18.35 7.91 5.40
N GLY A 198 17.89 8.54 6.47
CA GLY A 198 17.49 9.96 6.47
C GLY A 198 18.60 10.93 6.07
N VAL A 199 19.89 10.52 6.17
CA VAL A 199 21.06 11.35 5.83
C VAL A 199 21.78 10.91 4.56
N THR A 200 21.28 9.91 3.83
CA THR A 200 21.85 9.46 2.55
C THR A 200 21.77 10.57 1.49
N SER A 201 22.63 10.47 0.48
CA SER A 201 22.65 11.44 -0.64
C SER A 201 21.34 11.43 -1.44
N HIS A 202 20.76 10.25 -1.68
CA HIS A 202 19.51 10.13 -2.44
C HIS A 202 18.31 10.67 -1.66
N THR A 203 18.24 10.50 -0.34
CA THR A 203 17.19 11.07 0.49
C THR A 203 17.28 12.60 0.57
N LYS A 204 18.51 13.15 0.72
CA LYS A 204 18.75 14.60 0.68
C LYS A 204 18.37 15.18 -0.68
N LEU A 205 18.81 14.55 -1.78
CA LEU A 205 18.47 14.97 -3.14
C LEU A 205 16.96 14.95 -3.39
N PHE A 206 16.28 13.89 -2.95
CA PHE A 206 14.82 13.80 -3.05
C PHE A 206 14.13 14.97 -2.33
N ARG A 207 14.51 15.25 -1.07
CA ARG A 207 13.93 16.36 -0.28
C ARG A 207 14.19 17.71 -0.95
N GLU A 208 15.41 17.95 -1.44
CA GLU A 208 15.77 19.17 -2.16
C GLU A 208 14.92 19.36 -3.41
N LYS A 209 14.84 18.33 -4.27
CA LYS A 209 14.14 18.42 -5.55
C LYS A 209 12.61 18.46 -5.43
N THR A 210 12.05 17.87 -4.38
CA THR A 210 10.59 17.84 -4.17
C THR A 210 10.07 19.06 -3.44
N THR A 211 10.88 19.78 -2.65
CA THR A 211 10.47 20.99 -1.91
C THR A 211 9.72 22.02 -2.79
N PRO A 212 10.18 22.41 -3.98
CA PRO A 212 9.51 23.42 -4.79
C PRO A 212 8.20 22.94 -5.44
N ILE A 213 7.95 21.64 -5.46
CA ILE A 213 6.75 21.02 -6.06
C ILE A 213 5.85 20.33 -5.02
N SER A 214 6.17 20.45 -3.75
CA SER A 214 5.34 19.92 -2.66
C SER A 214 4.05 20.73 -2.51
N GLY A 215 2.93 20.00 -2.39
CA GLY A 215 1.61 20.57 -2.08
C GLY A 215 1.32 20.68 -0.59
N ALA A 216 2.08 19.94 0.23
CA ALA A 216 2.02 19.96 1.68
C ALA A 216 3.38 19.56 2.28
N LEU A 217 3.55 19.75 3.58
CA LEU A 217 4.70 19.20 4.31
C LEU A 217 4.64 17.68 4.30
N PHE A 218 5.80 17.03 4.31
CA PHE A 218 5.88 15.58 4.48
C PHE A 218 5.33 15.20 5.86
N ASP A 219 4.36 14.30 5.87
CA ASP A 219 3.79 13.73 7.09
C ASP A 219 4.38 12.33 7.30
N GLU A 220 5.51 12.30 7.98
CA GLU A 220 6.26 11.07 8.28
C GLU A 220 5.87 10.54 9.65
N ARG A 221 5.43 9.28 9.69
CA ARG A 221 4.90 8.64 10.90
C ARG A 221 5.61 7.32 11.16
N PHE A 222 6.02 7.12 12.42
CA PHE A 222 6.76 5.94 12.86
C PHE A 222 5.88 5.00 13.66
N TYR A 223 6.00 3.71 13.41
CA TYR A 223 5.15 2.68 14.00
C TYR A 223 5.97 1.46 14.43
N LYS A 224 5.37 0.69 15.33
CA LYS A 224 5.74 -0.67 15.69
C LYS A 224 4.67 -1.65 15.23
N SER A 225 5.10 -2.86 14.81
CA SER A 225 4.15 -3.92 14.47
C SER A 225 3.36 -4.37 15.69
N LEU A 226 2.11 -4.70 15.46
CA LEU A 226 1.24 -5.45 16.38
C LEU A 226 1.16 -6.95 16.01
N ASN A 227 1.84 -7.34 14.94
CA ASN A 227 1.86 -8.74 14.45
C ASN A 227 2.77 -9.62 15.33
#